data_95af7e9664fa7392814f48b47a2546b5
#
_entry.id   95af7e9664fa7392814f48b47a2546b5
#
_cell.length_a   1.000
_cell.length_b   1.000
_cell.length_c   1.000
_cell.angle_alpha   90.00
_cell.angle_beta   90.00
_cell.angle_gamma   90.00
#
_symmetry.space_group_name_H-M   'P 1'
#
loop_
_entity.id
_entity.type
_entity.pdbx_description
1 polymer ?
#
loop_
_entity_poly.entity_id
_entity_poly.type
_entity_poly.pdbx_seq_one_letter_code
_entity_poly.pdbx_strand_id
1 'polypeptide(L)'
;MDNIVIYIAVSLVLSALIGKLAYNAGYLTAGGSTAAFLLGSCIGILGSPNWLALLIVFTMVGFFVTRIGFSEKLKMGIQEGDHGERGFWNIMGVALPPLLFAIMDFVWQGNGNVMAIAFVASVSVAMADTAASELGIRDSNVWLITTFRKVPPGTDGGVSVRGTIISLIFATVISVIGFILTIGALDVRVIIPIVCGMVGCFLDSLLGATLETKGTINKYTNNCVTGISGGLLAIPLCLLL
;
A
#
# COMPACT_ATOMS: atom_id res chain seq x y z
N MET A 1 -20.42 -24.20 -2.82
CA MET A 1 -21.27 -23.04 -3.20
C MET A 1 -21.59 -22.16 -2.00
N ASP A 2 -21.75 -22.73 -0.81
CA ASP A 2 -22.15 -21.96 0.38
C ASP A 2 -21.15 -20.89 0.82
N ASN A 3 -19.84 -21.14 0.69
CA ASN A 3 -18.81 -20.18 1.05
C ASN A 3 -18.79 -18.92 0.18
N ILE A 4 -19.13 -18.99 -1.10
CA ILE A 4 -19.06 -17.83 -2.00
C ILE A 4 -20.11 -16.78 -1.65
N VAL A 5 -21.31 -17.20 -1.28
CA VAL A 5 -22.39 -16.31 -0.83
C VAL A 5 -21.98 -15.59 0.45
N ILE A 6 -21.35 -16.31 1.39
CA ILE A 6 -20.83 -15.74 2.62
C ILE A 6 -19.71 -14.73 2.31
N TYR A 7 -18.78 -15.04 1.42
CA TYR A 7 -17.70 -14.13 1.02
C TYR A 7 -18.23 -12.85 0.39
N ILE A 8 -19.23 -12.97 -0.50
CA ILE A 8 -19.90 -11.80 -1.09
C ILE A 8 -20.55 -10.94 0.01
N ALA A 9 -21.37 -11.55 0.85
CA ALA A 9 -22.10 -10.83 1.90
C ALA A 9 -21.13 -10.13 2.89
N VAL A 10 -20.15 -10.87 3.39
CA VAL A 10 -19.15 -10.33 4.34
C VAL A 10 -18.34 -9.20 3.70
N SER A 11 -17.86 -9.39 2.46
CA SER A 11 -17.03 -8.38 1.78
C SER A 11 -17.80 -7.09 1.49
N LEU A 12 -19.06 -7.19 1.05
CA LEU A 12 -19.91 -6.03 0.82
C LEU A 12 -20.22 -5.28 2.12
N VAL A 13 -20.61 -6.00 3.18
CA VAL A 13 -20.95 -5.39 4.47
C VAL A 13 -19.72 -4.73 5.10
N LEU A 14 -18.59 -5.42 5.14
CA LEU A 14 -17.35 -4.86 5.73
C LEU A 14 -16.86 -3.65 4.94
N SER A 15 -16.80 -3.73 3.61
CA SER A 15 -16.35 -2.61 2.78
C SER A 15 -17.27 -1.40 2.92
N ALA A 16 -18.60 -1.60 2.96
CA ALA A 16 -19.56 -0.52 3.17
C ALA A 16 -19.43 0.10 4.56
N LEU A 17 -19.34 -0.74 5.60
CA LEU A 17 -19.22 -0.28 6.98
C LEU A 17 -17.91 0.52 7.20
N ILE A 18 -16.77 -0.04 6.79
CA ILE A 18 -15.45 0.61 6.98
C ILE A 18 -15.37 1.88 6.13
N GLY A 19 -15.82 1.84 4.87
CA GLY A 19 -15.86 3.02 4.00
C GLY A 19 -16.69 4.15 4.60
N LYS A 20 -17.90 3.83 5.15
CA LYS A 20 -18.75 4.81 5.81
C LYS A 20 -18.15 5.35 7.11
N LEU A 21 -17.54 4.49 7.94
CA LEU A 21 -16.87 4.90 9.17
C LEU A 21 -15.67 5.81 8.87
N ALA A 22 -14.85 5.47 7.87
CA ALA A 22 -13.71 6.29 7.45
C ALA A 22 -14.14 7.65 6.88
N TYR A 23 -15.24 7.69 6.11
CA TYR A 23 -15.85 8.93 5.63
C TYR A 23 -16.33 9.82 6.79
N ASN A 24 -17.10 9.25 7.72
CA ASN A 24 -17.64 9.98 8.87
C ASN A 24 -16.52 10.49 9.82
N ALA A 25 -15.41 9.77 9.90
CA ALA A 25 -14.25 10.15 10.70
C ALA A 25 -13.32 11.16 9.98
N GLY A 26 -13.65 11.57 8.74
CA GLY A 26 -12.82 12.50 7.95
C GLY A 26 -11.49 11.91 7.47
N TYR A 27 -11.40 10.59 7.31
CA TYR A 27 -10.24 9.91 6.73
C TYR A 27 -10.34 9.73 5.21
N LEU A 28 -11.58 9.67 4.69
CA LEU A 28 -11.85 9.54 3.27
C LEU A 28 -12.81 10.65 2.81
N THR A 29 -12.61 11.14 1.60
CA THR A 29 -13.62 11.90 0.88
C THR A 29 -14.76 10.97 0.44
N ALA A 30 -15.89 11.52 0.00
CA ALA A 30 -16.99 10.72 -0.57
C ALA A 30 -16.50 9.85 -1.75
N GLY A 31 -15.68 10.40 -2.64
CA GLY A 31 -15.08 9.66 -3.74
C GLY A 31 -14.10 8.57 -3.26
N GLY A 32 -13.28 8.87 -2.24
CA GLY A 32 -12.38 7.89 -1.62
C GLY A 32 -13.14 6.74 -0.97
N SER A 33 -14.23 7.02 -0.26
CA SER A 33 -15.10 6.00 0.35
C SER A 33 -15.77 5.11 -0.71
N THR A 34 -16.23 5.69 -1.81
CA THR A 34 -16.82 4.94 -2.93
C THR A 34 -15.78 4.01 -3.57
N ALA A 35 -14.57 4.52 -3.85
CA ALA A 35 -13.48 3.70 -4.38
C ALA A 35 -13.09 2.57 -3.42
N ALA A 36 -12.97 2.85 -2.12
CA ALA A 36 -12.65 1.86 -1.10
C ALA A 36 -13.73 0.77 -1.01
N PHE A 37 -15.01 1.14 -1.09
CA PHE A 37 -16.11 0.18 -1.13
C PHE A 37 -16.01 -0.74 -2.35
N LEU A 38 -15.85 -0.17 -3.56
CA LEU A 38 -15.81 -0.95 -4.80
C LEU A 38 -14.60 -1.89 -4.84
N LEU A 39 -13.40 -1.35 -4.64
CA LEU A 39 -12.15 -2.13 -4.72
C LEU A 39 -12.04 -3.13 -3.58
N GLY A 40 -12.39 -2.74 -2.36
CA GLY A 40 -12.39 -3.63 -1.20
C GLY A 40 -13.38 -4.79 -1.37
N SER A 41 -14.60 -4.51 -1.87
CA SER A 41 -15.58 -5.56 -2.17
C SER A 41 -15.06 -6.53 -3.24
N CYS A 42 -14.49 -6.02 -4.33
CA CYS A 42 -13.91 -6.88 -5.37
C CYS A 42 -12.79 -7.77 -4.82
N ILE A 43 -11.87 -7.23 -4.03
CA ILE A 43 -10.76 -7.99 -3.45
C ILE A 43 -11.26 -9.04 -2.47
N GLY A 44 -12.23 -8.70 -1.62
CA GLY A 44 -12.80 -9.64 -0.67
C GLY A 44 -13.64 -10.77 -1.31
N ILE A 45 -14.24 -10.52 -2.46
CA ILE A 45 -15.02 -11.50 -3.23
C ILE A 45 -14.09 -12.41 -4.05
N LEU A 46 -13.11 -11.85 -4.74
CA LEU A 46 -12.22 -12.60 -5.63
C LEU A 46 -11.13 -13.36 -4.88
N GLY A 47 -10.50 -12.74 -3.87
CA GLY A 47 -9.53 -13.39 -3.02
C GLY A 47 -10.21 -14.09 -1.84
N SER A 48 -10.49 -13.34 -0.79
CA SER A 48 -11.30 -13.78 0.35
C SER A 48 -11.54 -12.58 1.29
N PRO A 49 -12.46 -12.68 2.27
CA PRO A 49 -12.59 -11.67 3.33
C PRO A 49 -11.30 -11.40 4.11
N ASN A 50 -10.38 -12.36 4.18
CA ASN A 50 -9.08 -12.17 4.84
C ASN A 50 -8.16 -11.24 4.03
N TRP A 51 -8.24 -11.26 2.71
CA TRP A 51 -7.51 -10.31 1.86
C TRP A 51 -8.03 -8.89 2.04
N LEU A 52 -9.35 -8.74 2.12
CA LEU A 52 -9.98 -7.47 2.50
C LEU A 52 -9.54 -7.02 3.90
N ALA A 53 -9.44 -7.94 4.87
CA ALA A 53 -8.98 -7.62 6.22
C ALA A 53 -7.56 -7.04 6.22
N LEU A 54 -6.65 -7.54 5.38
CA LEU A 54 -5.30 -6.97 5.23
C LEU A 54 -5.36 -5.53 4.70
N LEU A 55 -6.22 -5.22 3.74
CA LEU A 55 -6.42 -3.85 3.26
C LEU A 55 -7.01 -2.93 4.31
N ILE A 56 -7.91 -3.44 5.16
CA ILE A 56 -8.45 -2.69 6.30
C ILE A 56 -7.33 -2.35 7.27
N VAL A 57 -6.48 -3.33 7.62
CA VAL A 57 -5.30 -3.09 8.47
C VAL A 57 -4.38 -2.05 7.86
N PHE A 58 -4.03 -2.19 6.57
CA PHE A 58 -3.24 -1.21 5.83
C PHE A 58 -3.85 0.20 5.93
N THR A 59 -5.14 0.32 5.68
CA THR A 59 -5.87 1.59 5.70
C THR A 59 -5.87 2.23 7.08
N MET A 60 -6.15 1.45 8.13
CA MET A 60 -6.15 1.93 9.52
C MET A 60 -4.77 2.42 9.95
N VAL A 61 -3.72 1.63 9.66
CA VAL A 61 -2.34 2.02 9.97
C VAL A 61 -1.94 3.24 9.15
N GLY A 62 -2.27 3.28 7.86
CA GLY A 62 -2.02 4.42 6.98
C GLY A 62 -2.63 5.71 7.51
N PHE A 63 -3.89 5.68 7.93
CA PHE A 63 -4.54 6.85 8.55
C PHE A 63 -3.87 7.26 9.86
N PHE A 64 -3.49 6.30 10.68
CA PHE A 64 -2.80 6.59 11.93
C PHE A 64 -1.46 7.31 11.68
N VAL A 65 -0.62 6.78 10.79
CA VAL A 65 0.69 7.39 10.50
C VAL A 65 0.55 8.77 9.81
N THR A 66 -0.47 8.95 8.95
CA THR A 66 -0.73 10.25 8.31
C THR A 66 -1.08 11.34 9.32
N ARG A 67 -1.77 10.98 10.42
CA ARG A 67 -2.09 11.93 11.50
C ARG A 67 -0.90 12.32 12.37
N ILE A 68 0.14 11.48 12.40
CA ILE A 68 1.36 11.78 13.17
C ILE A 68 2.10 12.96 12.52
N GLY A 69 2.23 14.07 13.26
CA GLY A 69 2.92 15.27 12.76
C GLY A 69 2.20 16.03 11.65
N PHE A 70 0.88 15.85 11.53
CA PHE A 70 0.08 16.53 10.51
C PHE A 70 0.25 18.04 10.52
N SER A 71 0.30 18.68 11.72
CA SER A 71 0.50 20.11 11.86
C SER A 71 1.87 20.60 11.35
N GLU A 72 2.91 19.78 11.42
CA GLU A 72 4.23 20.07 10.86
C GLU A 72 4.19 19.99 9.32
N LYS A 73 3.55 18.94 8.78
CA LYS A 73 3.38 18.76 7.33
C LYS A 73 2.54 19.88 6.71
N LEU A 74 1.50 20.32 7.41
CA LEU A 74 0.66 21.44 7.00
C LEU A 74 1.48 22.74 6.86
N LYS A 75 2.38 23.02 7.79
CA LYS A 75 3.28 24.17 7.71
C LYS A 75 4.26 24.11 6.55
N MET A 76 4.62 22.89 6.10
CA MET A 76 5.52 22.66 4.97
C MET A 76 4.76 22.61 3.63
N GLY A 77 3.41 22.59 3.64
CA GLY A 77 2.59 22.48 2.43
C GLY A 77 2.65 21.11 1.72
N ILE A 78 2.96 20.05 2.47
CA ILE A 78 3.20 18.69 1.97
C ILE A 78 2.25 17.66 2.60
N GLN A 79 1.19 18.13 3.23
CA GLN A 79 0.17 17.26 3.81
C GLN A 79 -0.67 16.56 2.74
N GLU A 80 -1.24 15.42 3.09
CA GLU A 80 -2.24 14.73 2.28
C GLU A 80 -3.62 15.36 2.54
N GLY A 81 -4.33 15.78 1.48
CA GLY A 81 -5.63 16.45 1.60
C GLY A 81 -5.61 17.73 2.45
N ASP A 82 -6.78 18.29 2.74
CA ASP A 82 -6.89 19.48 3.60
C ASP A 82 -6.79 19.13 5.10
N HIS A 83 -7.25 17.93 5.48
CA HIS A 83 -7.27 17.42 6.85
C HIS A 83 -6.63 16.03 7.00
N GLY A 84 -5.87 15.56 6.00
CA GLY A 84 -5.28 14.23 5.94
C GLY A 84 -6.20 13.18 5.32
N GLU A 85 -7.30 13.60 4.68
CA GLU A 85 -8.24 12.71 4.00
C GLU A 85 -7.72 12.25 2.64
N ARG A 86 -8.03 11.00 2.28
CA ARG A 86 -7.66 10.41 0.99
C ARG A 86 -8.83 10.43 0.02
N GLY A 87 -8.55 10.92 -1.19
CA GLY A 87 -9.52 11.01 -2.26
C GLY A 87 -9.58 9.75 -3.14
N PHE A 88 -10.45 9.80 -4.16
CA PHE A 88 -10.68 8.72 -5.12
C PHE A 88 -9.38 8.21 -5.75
N TRP A 89 -8.58 9.09 -6.33
CA TRP A 89 -7.35 8.71 -7.04
C TRP A 89 -6.27 8.13 -6.12
N ASN A 90 -6.24 8.60 -4.87
CA ASN A 90 -5.33 8.04 -3.86
C ASN A 90 -5.67 6.57 -3.57
N ILE A 91 -6.97 6.28 -3.34
CA ILE A 91 -7.43 4.89 -3.13
C ILE A 91 -7.20 4.04 -4.38
N MET A 92 -7.46 4.57 -5.58
CA MET A 92 -7.19 3.87 -6.84
C MET A 92 -5.70 3.50 -6.95
N GLY A 93 -4.79 4.45 -6.70
CA GLY A 93 -3.35 4.22 -6.80
C GLY A 93 -2.83 3.09 -5.92
N VAL A 94 -3.39 2.92 -4.71
CA VAL A 94 -2.90 1.92 -3.75
C VAL A 94 -3.72 0.61 -3.74
N ALA A 95 -4.96 0.60 -4.21
CA ALA A 95 -5.82 -0.59 -4.15
C ALA A 95 -5.98 -1.33 -5.49
N LEU A 96 -5.73 -0.67 -6.63
CA LEU A 96 -5.70 -1.35 -7.94
C LEU A 96 -4.59 -2.41 -8.05
N PRO A 97 -3.35 -2.14 -7.60
CA PRO A 97 -2.29 -3.15 -7.65
C PRO A 97 -2.66 -4.45 -6.93
N PRO A 98 -3.06 -4.47 -5.66
CA PRO A 98 -3.48 -5.70 -5.01
C PRO A 98 -4.74 -6.32 -5.64
N LEU A 99 -5.68 -5.54 -6.17
CA LEU A 99 -6.83 -6.09 -6.92
C LEU A 99 -6.38 -6.90 -8.13
N LEU A 100 -5.37 -6.46 -8.86
CA LEU A 100 -4.82 -7.23 -9.99
C LEU A 100 -4.41 -8.64 -9.56
N PHE A 101 -3.71 -8.78 -8.44
CA PHE A 101 -3.26 -10.08 -7.94
C PHE A 101 -4.42 -10.92 -7.38
N ALA A 102 -5.46 -10.29 -6.82
CA ALA A 102 -6.69 -10.99 -6.43
C ALA A 102 -7.44 -11.55 -7.67
N ILE A 103 -7.49 -10.81 -8.77
CA ILE A 103 -8.04 -11.29 -10.05
C ILE A 103 -7.20 -12.46 -10.58
N MET A 104 -5.86 -12.32 -10.57
CA MET A 104 -4.96 -13.37 -11.05
C MET A 104 -5.08 -14.64 -10.21
N ASP A 105 -5.23 -14.53 -8.88
CA ASP A 105 -5.48 -15.68 -8.00
C ASP A 105 -6.81 -16.38 -8.32
N PHE A 106 -7.85 -15.60 -8.52
CA PHE A 106 -9.17 -16.12 -8.88
C PHE A 106 -9.18 -16.87 -10.21
N VAL A 107 -8.43 -16.36 -11.21
CA VAL A 107 -8.35 -16.97 -12.56
C VAL A 107 -7.39 -18.16 -12.57
N TRP A 108 -6.27 -18.05 -11.87
CA TRP A 108 -5.23 -19.08 -11.84
C TRP A 108 -5.29 -19.87 -10.54
N GLN A 109 -6.28 -20.71 -10.39
CA GLN A 109 -6.43 -21.60 -9.23
C GLN A 109 -5.31 -22.64 -9.17
N GLY A 110 -4.86 -22.94 -7.95
CA GLY A 110 -3.78 -23.93 -7.73
C GLY A 110 -2.38 -23.38 -7.94
N ASN A 111 -2.18 -22.05 -7.90
CA ASN A 111 -0.88 -21.38 -8.04
C ASN A 111 0.04 -21.52 -6.81
N GLY A 112 -0.28 -22.35 -5.81
CA GLY A 112 0.56 -22.60 -4.63
C GLY A 112 0.80 -21.37 -3.73
N ASN A 113 -0.17 -20.48 -3.61
CA ASN A 113 -0.11 -19.20 -2.89
C ASN A 113 0.76 -18.12 -3.53
N VAL A 114 1.27 -18.32 -4.75
CA VAL A 114 2.12 -17.34 -5.43
C VAL A 114 1.41 -16.00 -5.58
N MET A 115 0.14 -16.02 -6.00
CA MET A 115 -0.66 -14.79 -6.16
C MET A 115 -1.02 -14.15 -4.81
N ALA A 116 -1.24 -14.95 -3.77
CA ALA A 116 -1.43 -14.44 -2.41
C ALA A 116 -0.18 -13.70 -1.90
N ILE A 117 1.01 -14.26 -2.16
CA ILE A 117 2.29 -13.60 -1.80
C ILE A 117 2.49 -12.33 -2.63
N ALA A 118 2.16 -12.34 -3.92
CA ALA A 118 2.23 -11.15 -4.78
C ALA A 118 1.25 -10.05 -4.33
N PHE A 119 0.04 -10.43 -3.90
CA PHE A 119 -0.91 -9.53 -3.26
C PHE A 119 -0.33 -8.88 -2.00
N VAL A 120 0.21 -9.68 -1.08
CA VAL A 120 0.85 -9.18 0.15
C VAL A 120 2.04 -8.27 -0.19
N ALA A 121 2.84 -8.62 -1.20
CA ALA A 121 3.97 -7.81 -1.66
C ALA A 121 3.53 -6.43 -2.17
N SER A 122 2.43 -6.39 -2.94
CA SER A 122 1.85 -5.14 -3.42
C SER A 122 1.36 -4.25 -2.26
N VAL A 123 0.69 -4.82 -1.26
CA VAL A 123 0.26 -4.10 -0.05
C VAL A 123 1.47 -3.66 0.79
N SER A 124 2.53 -4.49 0.83
CA SER A 124 3.78 -4.17 1.53
C SER A 124 4.49 -2.95 0.92
N VAL A 125 4.53 -2.83 -0.41
CA VAL A 125 5.04 -1.62 -1.09
C VAL A 125 4.25 -0.39 -0.64
N ALA A 126 2.92 -0.44 -0.73
CA ALA A 126 2.07 0.69 -0.34
C ALA A 126 2.25 1.08 1.13
N MET A 127 2.42 0.10 2.03
CA MET A 127 2.62 0.35 3.46
C MET A 127 4.01 0.92 3.75
N ALA A 128 5.05 0.36 3.15
CA ALA A 128 6.43 0.80 3.29
C ALA A 128 6.58 2.26 2.84
N ASP A 129 6.07 2.58 1.66
CA ASP A 129 6.11 3.92 1.10
C ASP A 129 5.30 4.92 1.93
N THR A 130 4.05 4.59 2.26
CA THR A 130 3.22 5.45 3.11
C THR A 130 3.89 5.75 4.45
N ALA A 131 4.41 4.73 5.13
CA ALA A 131 5.06 4.94 6.43
C ALA A 131 6.36 5.73 6.32
N ALA A 132 7.18 5.46 5.30
CA ALA A 132 8.42 6.18 5.05
C ALA A 132 8.18 7.67 4.76
N SER A 133 7.23 7.98 3.87
CA SER A 133 6.90 9.35 3.49
C SER A 133 6.25 10.14 4.64
N GLU A 134 5.40 9.50 5.44
CA GLU A 134 4.67 10.16 6.52
C GLU A 134 5.50 10.37 7.80
N LEU A 135 6.31 9.38 8.18
CA LEU A 135 7.10 9.40 9.42
C LEU A 135 8.56 9.77 9.20
N GLY A 136 9.09 9.53 7.99
CA GLY A 136 10.46 9.86 7.60
C GLY A 136 10.69 11.35 7.41
N ILE A 137 9.64 12.13 7.15
CA ILE A 137 9.70 13.57 6.86
C ILE A 137 10.33 14.42 7.98
N ARG A 138 10.39 13.90 9.20
CA ARG A 138 11.05 14.55 10.35
C ARG A 138 12.57 14.41 10.33
N ASP A 139 13.13 13.70 9.35
CA ASP A 139 14.58 13.61 9.19
C ASP A 139 15.07 14.83 8.38
N SER A 140 15.99 15.59 8.95
CA SER A 140 16.64 16.71 8.26
C SER A 140 17.74 16.27 7.29
N ASN A 141 18.14 14.98 7.35
CA ASN A 141 19.17 14.41 6.51
C ASN A 141 18.53 13.57 5.40
N VAL A 142 18.10 14.26 4.35
CA VAL A 142 17.45 13.67 3.17
C VAL A 142 18.37 13.86 1.96
N TRP A 143 18.50 12.80 1.15
CA TRP A 143 19.29 12.80 -0.08
C TRP A 143 18.43 12.40 -1.26
N LEU A 144 18.58 13.09 -2.37
CA LEU A 144 17.92 12.71 -3.62
C LEU A 144 18.48 11.38 -4.12
N ILE A 145 17.64 10.38 -4.34
CA ILE A 145 18.06 9.01 -4.69
C ILE A 145 18.90 8.95 -5.97
N THR A 146 18.68 9.86 -6.92
CA THR A 146 19.36 9.88 -8.21
C THR A 146 20.75 10.50 -8.19
N THR A 147 21.01 11.44 -7.29
CA THR A 147 22.25 12.25 -7.29
C THR A 147 23.01 12.20 -5.98
N PHE A 148 22.42 11.65 -4.94
CA PHE A 148 22.94 11.63 -3.58
C PHE A 148 23.26 13.05 -3.02
N ARG A 149 22.62 14.08 -3.59
CA ARG A 149 22.72 15.44 -3.07
C ARG A 149 21.71 15.65 -1.96
N LYS A 150 22.10 16.42 -0.95
CA LYS A 150 21.21 16.79 0.16
C LYS A 150 20.08 17.67 -0.36
N VAL A 151 18.85 17.35 0.02
CA VAL A 151 17.62 18.06 -0.38
C VAL A 151 16.75 18.33 0.85
N PRO A 152 15.81 19.28 0.78
CA PRO A 152 14.84 19.51 1.86
C PRO A 152 13.96 18.27 2.11
N PRO A 153 13.51 18.05 3.36
CA PRO A 153 12.47 17.05 3.65
C PRO A 153 11.21 17.31 2.81
N GLY A 154 10.57 16.22 2.33
CA GLY A 154 9.38 16.30 1.48
C GLY A 154 9.68 16.49 -0.01
N THR A 155 10.95 16.51 -0.42
CA THR A 155 11.32 16.50 -1.84
C THR A 155 11.00 15.14 -2.47
N ASP A 156 10.32 15.13 -3.62
CA ASP A 156 10.02 13.90 -4.36
C ASP A 156 11.31 13.16 -4.72
N GLY A 157 11.35 11.87 -4.39
CA GLY A 157 12.55 11.06 -4.53
C GLY A 157 13.63 11.28 -3.47
N GLY A 158 13.31 12.01 -2.41
CA GLY A 158 14.16 12.15 -1.23
C GLY A 158 14.16 10.90 -0.37
N VAL A 159 15.34 10.36 -0.05
CA VAL A 159 15.52 9.20 0.83
C VAL A 159 16.31 9.58 2.07
N SER A 160 16.00 8.97 3.20
CA SER A 160 16.73 9.15 4.45
C SER A 160 16.92 7.83 5.19
N VAL A 161 17.91 7.75 6.06
CA VAL A 161 18.15 6.55 6.89
C VAL A 161 16.92 6.25 7.75
N ARG A 162 16.33 7.29 8.35
CA ARG A 162 15.11 7.13 9.15
C ARG A 162 13.95 6.62 8.32
N GLY A 163 13.69 7.18 7.14
CA GLY A 163 12.65 6.73 6.22
C GLY A 163 12.85 5.27 5.82
N THR A 164 14.09 4.87 5.50
CA THR A 164 14.46 3.49 5.14
C THR A 164 14.21 2.50 6.30
N ILE A 165 14.57 2.86 7.55
CA ILE A 165 14.30 2.01 8.71
C ILE A 165 12.80 1.86 8.94
N ILE A 166 12.04 2.96 8.83
CA ILE A 166 10.58 2.96 8.97
C ILE A 166 9.95 2.08 7.89
N SER A 167 10.36 2.23 6.62
CA SER A 167 9.83 1.39 5.54
C SER A 167 10.08 -0.09 5.79
N LEU A 168 11.26 -0.49 6.28
CA LEU A 168 11.57 -1.87 6.62
C LEU A 168 10.68 -2.41 7.74
N ILE A 169 10.47 -1.63 8.81
CA ILE A 169 9.61 -2.02 9.93
C ILE A 169 8.18 -2.25 9.44
N PHE A 170 7.62 -1.30 8.69
CA PHE A 170 6.23 -1.38 8.25
C PHE A 170 6.03 -2.42 7.14
N ALA A 171 7.00 -2.61 6.24
CA ALA A 171 7.02 -3.72 5.29
C ALA A 171 7.01 -5.07 6.03
N THR A 172 7.82 -5.21 7.08
CA THR A 172 7.86 -6.44 7.88
C THR A 172 6.53 -6.70 8.58
N VAL A 173 5.99 -5.70 9.29
CA VAL A 173 4.73 -5.85 10.04
C VAL A 173 3.58 -6.22 9.11
N ILE A 174 3.39 -5.51 8.00
CA ILE A 174 2.27 -5.79 7.09
C ILE A 174 2.44 -7.13 6.37
N SER A 175 3.67 -7.54 6.05
CA SER A 175 3.96 -8.83 5.44
C SER A 175 3.66 -10.00 6.38
N VAL A 176 4.05 -9.90 7.65
CA VAL A 176 3.73 -10.91 8.66
C VAL A 176 2.22 -11.03 8.86
N ILE A 177 1.51 -9.92 9.02
CA ILE A 177 0.04 -9.91 9.12
C ILE A 177 -0.58 -10.48 7.85
N GLY A 178 -0.06 -10.09 6.69
CA GLY A 178 -0.51 -10.58 5.39
C GLY A 178 -0.40 -12.09 5.27
N PHE A 179 0.72 -12.68 5.64
CA PHE A 179 0.90 -14.13 5.63
C PHE A 179 -0.10 -14.85 6.54
N ILE A 180 -0.29 -14.36 7.78
CA ILE A 180 -1.25 -14.95 8.71
C ILE A 180 -2.67 -14.89 8.14
N LEU A 181 -3.07 -13.76 7.54
CA LEU A 181 -4.42 -13.56 7.03
C LEU A 181 -4.67 -14.28 5.71
N THR A 182 -3.72 -14.26 4.76
CA THR A 182 -3.97 -14.75 3.40
C THR A 182 -3.53 -16.19 3.19
N ILE A 183 -2.48 -16.65 3.88
CA ILE A 183 -1.91 -18.00 3.75
C ILE A 183 -2.27 -18.88 4.94
N GLY A 184 -2.52 -18.28 6.12
CA GLY A 184 -2.89 -18.98 7.35
C GLY A 184 -1.69 -19.52 8.14
N ALA A 185 -0.46 -19.30 7.69
CA ALA A 185 0.77 -19.76 8.34
C ALA A 185 1.94 -18.82 8.04
N LEU A 186 2.94 -18.82 8.89
CA LEU A 186 4.22 -18.15 8.64
C LEU A 186 5.26 -19.18 8.21
N ASP A 187 5.89 -18.92 7.06
CA ASP A 187 7.05 -19.67 6.58
C ASP A 187 8.12 -18.73 6.04
N VAL A 188 9.24 -19.27 5.54
CA VAL A 188 10.38 -18.48 5.07
C VAL A 188 10.02 -17.52 3.93
N ARG A 189 9.00 -17.83 3.14
CA ARG A 189 8.56 -16.98 2.02
C ARG A 189 8.02 -15.62 2.46
N VAL A 190 7.75 -15.39 3.75
CA VAL A 190 7.39 -14.06 4.29
C VAL A 190 8.47 -13.01 4.00
N ILE A 191 9.73 -13.43 3.77
CA ILE A 191 10.82 -12.52 3.37
C ILE A 191 10.56 -11.87 2.00
N ILE A 192 9.82 -12.55 1.11
CA ILE A 192 9.56 -12.07 -0.26
C ILE A 192 8.81 -10.73 -0.24
N PRO A 193 7.61 -10.61 0.37
CA PRO A 193 6.90 -9.34 0.40
C PRO A 193 7.64 -8.26 1.21
N ILE A 194 8.49 -8.63 2.18
CA ILE A 194 9.34 -7.66 2.89
C ILE A 194 10.34 -7.04 1.93
N VAL A 195 11.07 -7.86 1.18
CA VAL A 195 12.05 -7.41 0.18
C VAL A 195 11.36 -6.61 -0.93
N CYS A 196 10.23 -7.12 -1.45
CA CYS A 196 9.45 -6.42 -2.49
C CYS A 196 8.93 -5.07 -1.99
N GLY A 197 8.50 -4.98 -0.73
CA GLY A 197 8.08 -3.74 -0.10
C GLY A 197 9.20 -2.69 -0.09
N MET A 198 10.40 -3.10 0.30
CA MET A 198 11.58 -2.22 0.28
C MET A 198 11.98 -1.80 -1.12
N VAL A 199 12.06 -2.74 -2.06
CA VAL A 199 12.40 -2.46 -3.47
C VAL A 199 11.36 -1.52 -4.09
N GLY A 200 10.07 -1.76 -3.85
CA GLY A 200 8.99 -0.91 -4.34
C GLY A 200 9.04 0.51 -3.77
N CYS A 201 9.34 0.68 -2.48
CA CYS A 201 9.51 1.98 -1.85
C CYS A 201 10.72 2.76 -2.45
N PHE A 202 11.83 2.09 -2.75
CA PHE A 202 12.95 2.72 -3.45
C PHE A 202 12.61 3.05 -4.91
N LEU A 203 11.85 2.19 -5.58
CA LEU A 203 11.37 2.45 -6.93
C LEU A 203 10.44 3.66 -6.95
N ASP A 204 9.56 3.80 -5.95
CA ASP A 204 8.70 4.99 -5.80
C ASP A 204 9.53 6.27 -5.71
N SER A 205 10.54 6.29 -4.85
CA SER A 205 11.47 7.42 -4.74
C SER A 205 12.21 7.69 -6.06
N LEU A 206 12.60 6.65 -6.80
CA LEU A 206 13.29 6.80 -8.09
C LEU A 206 12.36 7.40 -9.16
N LEU A 207 11.13 6.92 -9.25
CA LEU A 207 10.12 7.46 -10.17
C LEU A 207 9.69 8.86 -9.77
N GLY A 208 9.58 9.14 -8.47
CA GLY A 208 9.35 10.47 -7.91
C GLY A 208 10.41 11.47 -8.35
N ALA A 209 11.69 11.13 -8.21
CA ALA A 209 12.81 11.96 -8.60
C ALA A 209 12.95 12.17 -10.13
N THR A 210 12.36 11.30 -10.96
CA THR A 210 12.62 11.28 -12.40
C THR A 210 11.40 11.63 -13.24
N LEU A 211 10.27 10.95 -13.03
CA LEU A 211 9.07 11.08 -13.85
C LEU A 211 8.02 12.00 -13.25
N GLU A 212 7.85 11.95 -11.92
CA GLU A 212 6.84 12.76 -11.23
C GLU A 212 7.27 14.25 -11.20
N THR A 213 8.53 14.53 -10.87
CA THR A 213 9.10 15.88 -10.92
C THR A 213 9.06 16.52 -12.32
N LYS A 214 9.03 15.68 -13.39
CA LYS A 214 8.87 16.16 -14.78
C LYS A 214 7.40 16.32 -15.18
N GLY A 215 6.45 15.95 -14.31
CA GLY A 215 5.03 15.95 -14.63
C GLY A 215 4.59 14.86 -15.63
N THR A 216 5.45 13.86 -15.89
CA THR A 216 5.13 12.74 -16.80
C THR A 216 4.12 11.80 -16.17
N ILE A 217 4.22 11.56 -14.88
CA ILE A 217 3.27 10.80 -14.06
C ILE A 217 2.90 11.62 -12.83
N ASN A 218 1.81 11.28 -12.20
CA ASN A 218 1.44 11.84 -10.90
C ASN A 218 1.66 10.81 -9.79
N LYS A 219 1.59 11.25 -8.53
CA LYS A 219 1.74 10.42 -7.33
C LYS A 219 0.90 9.14 -7.35
N TYR A 220 -0.35 9.23 -7.82
CA TYR A 220 -1.25 8.07 -7.82
C TYR A 220 -0.85 7.03 -8.86
N THR A 221 -0.37 7.48 -10.01
CA THR A 221 0.20 6.61 -11.05
C THR A 221 1.50 5.99 -10.57
N ASN A 222 2.34 6.75 -9.86
CA ASN A 222 3.57 6.26 -9.25
C ASN A 222 3.26 5.10 -8.27
N ASN A 223 2.36 5.32 -7.32
CA ASN A 223 1.93 4.30 -6.35
C ASN A 223 1.37 3.04 -7.04
N CYS A 224 0.60 3.22 -8.12
CA CYS A 224 0.05 2.10 -8.88
C CYS A 224 1.16 1.29 -9.56
N VAL A 225 2.08 1.94 -10.24
CA VAL A 225 3.21 1.29 -10.93
C VAL A 225 4.10 0.55 -9.94
N THR A 226 4.45 1.18 -8.82
CA THR A 226 5.33 0.58 -7.81
C THR A 226 4.67 -0.59 -7.09
N GLY A 227 3.38 -0.49 -6.76
CA GLY A 227 2.61 -1.58 -6.18
C GLY A 227 2.50 -2.79 -7.11
N ILE A 228 2.25 -2.57 -8.43
CA ILE A 228 2.25 -3.64 -9.44
C ILE A 228 3.65 -4.25 -9.55
N SER A 229 4.69 -3.42 -9.63
CA SER A 229 6.07 -3.88 -9.77
C SER A 229 6.51 -4.75 -8.59
N GLY A 230 6.15 -4.37 -7.36
CA GLY A 230 6.45 -5.17 -6.17
C GLY A 230 5.76 -6.53 -6.17
N GLY A 231 4.48 -6.58 -6.54
CA GLY A 231 3.76 -7.84 -6.66
C GLY A 231 4.28 -8.73 -7.80
N LEU A 232 4.60 -8.15 -8.97
CA LEU A 232 5.21 -8.89 -10.07
C LEU A 232 6.60 -9.44 -9.71
N LEU A 233 7.41 -8.68 -8.97
CA LEU A 233 8.71 -9.14 -8.48
C LEU A 233 8.59 -10.33 -7.53
N ALA A 234 7.51 -10.42 -6.75
CA ALA A 234 7.28 -11.54 -5.84
C ALA A 234 7.10 -12.87 -6.57
N ILE A 235 6.53 -12.87 -7.78
CA ILE A 235 6.22 -14.10 -8.54
C ILE A 235 7.48 -14.94 -8.81
N PRO A 236 8.53 -14.44 -9.49
CA PRO A 236 9.74 -15.23 -9.71
C PRO A 236 10.47 -15.58 -8.40
N LEU A 237 10.42 -14.73 -7.38
CA LEU A 237 11.03 -15.03 -6.08
C LEU A 237 10.34 -16.20 -5.38
N CYS A 238 9.03 -16.38 -5.53
CA CYS A 238 8.30 -17.55 -5.03
C CYS A 238 8.70 -18.85 -5.75
N LEU A 239 9.15 -18.77 -6.99
CA LEU A 239 9.59 -19.95 -7.75
C LEU A 239 11.02 -20.38 -7.43
N LEU A 240 11.77 -19.54 -6.72
CA LEU A 240 13.16 -19.81 -6.30
C LEU A 240 13.25 -20.38 -4.88
N LEU A 241 12.19 -20.25 -4.07
CA LEU A 241 12.08 -20.76 -2.68
C LEU A 241 11.05 -21.88 -2.58
#